data_93a719afe3c57c98fb0b5384ca8a5a4e
#
_entry.id   93a719afe3c57c98fb0b5384ca8a5a4e
#
_cell.length_a   1.000
_cell.length_b   1.000
_cell.length_c   1.000
_cell.angle_alpha   90.00
_cell.angle_beta   90.00
_cell.angle_gamma   90.00
#
_symmetry.space_group_name_H-M   'P 1'
#
loop_
_entity.id
_entity.type
_entity.pdbx_description
1 polymer ?
#
loop_
_entity_poly.entity_id
_entity_poly.type
_entity_poly.pdbx_seq_one_letter_code
_entity_poly.pdbx_strand_id
1 'polypeptide(L)'
;MHYALFPKETHMNQSVRQTKMLTEAAAAAGIAAILVLLKLLAPVLVSVTMMTAAVPVAIICRYHGLRWALGTSFAVVCLVAMIGGPEIGLTTALYAGSLGCVMGNAMNRGCGKARIITETSVMFLIYMTYKISFSIYIMGADRILNEVIERFTRFVSFLWTGIAGLFVENPAPDAGLVTAAALALVALLYLFEAWGNSYISLDLATRLLARLKYVRR
;
A
#
# COMPACT_ATOMS: atom_id res chain seq x y z
N MET A 1 -29.63 -43.45 -31.04
CA MET A 1 -28.50 -43.57 -30.13
C MET A 1 -27.51 -42.45 -30.41
N HIS A 2 -27.71 -41.29 -29.73
CA HIS A 2 -26.75 -40.18 -29.76
C HIS A 2 -26.35 -39.96 -28.29
N TYR A 3 -25.32 -40.63 -27.85
CA TYR A 3 -24.76 -40.43 -26.53
C TYR A 3 -23.53 -39.51 -26.60
N ALA A 4 -23.73 -38.30 -26.11
CA ALA A 4 -22.84 -37.62 -25.17
C ALA A 4 -21.31 -37.70 -25.45
N LEU A 5 -20.82 -36.83 -26.34
CA LEU A 5 -19.39 -36.55 -26.51
C LEU A 5 -18.96 -35.16 -25.98
N PHE A 6 -19.84 -34.44 -25.28
CA PHE A 6 -19.58 -33.04 -24.87
C PHE A 6 -19.20 -32.70 -23.42
N PRO A 7 -19.08 -33.67 -22.45
CA PRO A 7 -18.59 -33.27 -21.11
C PRO A 7 -17.07 -33.13 -21.01
N LYS A 8 -16.29 -33.76 -21.90
CA LYS A 8 -14.83 -33.84 -21.74
C LYS A 8 -14.09 -32.55 -22.14
N GLU A 9 -14.57 -31.88 -23.19
CA GLU A 9 -13.93 -30.64 -23.69
C GLU A 9 -14.14 -29.43 -22.76
N THR A 10 -15.31 -29.34 -22.13
CA THR A 10 -15.62 -28.26 -21.19
C THR A 10 -14.78 -28.38 -19.91
N HIS A 11 -14.54 -29.58 -19.42
CA HIS A 11 -13.70 -29.82 -18.22
C HIS A 11 -12.21 -29.59 -18.53
N MET A 12 -11.74 -29.99 -19.69
CA MET A 12 -10.34 -29.79 -20.10
C MET A 12 -10.04 -28.31 -20.31
N ASN A 13 -10.95 -27.53 -20.90
CA ASN A 13 -10.82 -26.08 -21.02
C ASN A 13 -10.85 -25.36 -19.66
N GLN A 14 -11.63 -25.85 -18.70
CA GLN A 14 -11.67 -25.26 -17.35
C GLN A 14 -10.36 -25.52 -16.59
N SER A 15 -9.80 -26.74 -16.66
CA SER A 15 -8.53 -27.06 -15.98
C SER A 15 -7.36 -26.24 -16.54
N VAL A 16 -7.27 -26.12 -17.87
CA VAL A 16 -6.24 -25.28 -18.53
C VAL A 16 -6.36 -23.80 -18.11
N ARG A 17 -7.59 -23.29 -18.05
CA ARG A 17 -7.86 -21.92 -17.60
C ARG A 17 -7.48 -21.70 -16.14
N GLN A 18 -7.79 -22.64 -15.27
CA GLN A 18 -7.42 -22.58 -13.86
C GLN A 18 -5.91 -22.64 -13.66
N THR A 19 -5.22 -23.53 -14.38
CA THR A 19 -3.76 -23.62 -14.35
C THR A 19 -3.11 -22.31 -14.79
N LYS A 20 -3.60 -21.68 -15.85
CA LYS A 20 -3.12 -20.38 -16.32
C LYS A 20 -3.31 -19.28 -15.25
N MET A 21 -4.50 -19.21 -14.64
CA MET A 21 -4.77 -18.24 -13.56
C MET A 21 -3.85 -18.46 -12.36
N LEU A 22 -3.59 -19.73 -11.99
CA LEU A 22 -2.68 -20.09 -10.91
C LEU A 22 -1.24 -19.67 -11.22
N THR A 23 -0.76 -19.92 -12.43
CA THR A 23 0.59 -19.53 -12.85
C THR A 23 0.77 -18.00 -12.85
N GLU A 24 -0.22 -17.27 -13.37
CA GLU A 24 -0.19 -15.81 -13.36
C GLU A 24 -0.24 -15.25 -11.92
N ALA A 25 -1.05 -15.84 -11.05
CA ALA A 25 -1.14 -15.47 -9.64
C ALA A 25 0.16 -15.78 -8.88
N ALA A 26 0.77 -16.93 -9.14
CA ALA A 26 2.07 -17.31 -8.54
C ALA A 26 3.20 -16.39 -8.99
N ALA A 27 3.27 -16.07 -10.28
CA ALA A 27 4.25 -15.12 -10.80
C ALA A 27 4.09 -13.72 -10.19
N ALA A 28 2.85 -13.23 -10.08
CA ALA A 28 2.55 -11.96 -9.43
C ALA A 28 2.93 -11.97 -7.94
N ALA A 29 2.69 -13.09 -7.24
CA ALA A 29 3.08 -13.26 -5.84
C ALA A 29 4.60 -13.20 -5.68
N GLY A 30 5.35 -13.88 -6.54
CA GLY A 30 6.81 -13.82 -6.56
C GLY A 30 7.35 -12.40 -6.78
N ILE A 31 6.81 -11.69 -7.76
CA ILE A 31 7.20 -10.30 -8.05
C ILE A 31 6.89 -9.39 -6.85
N ALA A 32 5.69 -9.49 -6.28
CA ALA A 32 5.30 -8.69 -5.12
C ALA A 32 6.20 -8.99 -3.91
N ALA A 33 6.52 -10.27 -3.65
CA ALA A 33 7.41 -10.66 -2.56
C ALA A 33 8.82 -10.10 -2.74
N ILE A 34 9.39 -10.17 -3.95
CA ILE A 34 10.70 -9.58 -4.27
C ILE A 34 10.68 -8.07 -4.03
N LEU A 35 9.64 -7.36 -4.50
CA LEU A 35 9.49 -5.93 -4.30
C LEU A 35 9.44 -5.58 -2.80
N VAL A 36 8.69 -6.36 -1.99
CA VAL A 36 8.64 -6.13 -0.53
C VAL A 36 9.99 -6.41 0.13
N LEU A 37 10.68 -7.49 -0.25
CA LEU A 37 11.95 -7.87 0.35
C LEU A 37 13.11 -6.94 -0.07
N LEU A 38 12.98 -6.29 -1.21
CA LEU A 38 13.98 -5.34 -1.69
C LEU A 38 14.24 -4.18 -0.72
N LYS A 39 13.23 -3.79 0.06
CA LYS A 39 13.39 -2.78 1.13
C LYS A 39 14.37 -3.20 2.23
N LEU A 40 14.55 -4.50 2.46
CA LEU A 40 15.49 -5.03 3.46
C LEU A 40 16.94 -4.90 2.99
N LEU A 41 17.16 -5.01 1.69
CA LEU A 41 18.50 -4.93 1.08
C LEU A 41 18.93 -3.48 0.85
N ALA A 42 17.99 -2.61 0.52
CA ALA A 42 18.27 -1.22 0.18
C ALA A 42 17.23 -0.28 0.82
N PRO A 43 17.51 0.26 2.02
CA PRO A 43 16.57 1.16 2.73
C PRO A 43 16.15 2.40 1.92
N VAL A 44 17.01 2.86 1.00
CA VAL A 44 16.69 3.98 0.09
C VAL A 44 15.52 3.66 -0.84
N LEU A 45 15.30 2.39 -1.14
CA LEU A 45 14.22 1.95 -2.02
C LEU A 45 12.87 1.74 -1.30
N VAL A 46 12.78 2.02 0.00
CA VAL A 46 11.55 1.81 0.79
C VAL A 46 10.35 2.50 0.14
N SER A 47 10.48 3.78 -0.23
CA SER A 47 9.37 4.53 -0.84
C SER A 47 8.94 3.94 -2.19
N VAL A 48 9.90 3.56 -3.03
CA VAL A 48 9.62 2.95 -4.36
C VAL A 48 8.94 1.59 -4.18
N THR A 49 9.44 0.76 -3.28
CA THR A 49 8.86 -0.56 -3.01
C THR A 49 7.47 -0.46 -2.41
N MET A 50 7.23 0.54 -1.56
CA MET A 50 5.90 0.84 -1.03
C MET A 50 4.90 1.23 -2.13
N MET A 51 5.30 2.00 -3.12
CA MET A 51 4.42 2.41 -4.22
C MET A 51 4.14 1.27 -5.22
N THR A 52 5.01 0.28 -5.31
CA THR A 52 4.95 -0.73 -6.38
C THR A 52 4.47 -2.10 -5.93
N ALA A 53 4.68 -2.49 -4.66
CA ALA A 53 4.44 -3.87 -4.21
C ALA A 53 2.94 -4.27 -4.21
N ALA A 54 2.01 -3.33 -4.08
CA ALA A 54 0.57 -3.59 -4.16
C ALA A 54 0.08 -3.82 -5.61
N VAL A 55 0.84 -3.35 -6.61
CA VAL A 55 0.42 -3.35 -8.01
C VAL A 55 0.23 -4.74 -8.60
N PRO A 56 1.13 -5.73 -8.40
CA PRO A 56 0.93 -7.09 -8.91
C PRO A 56 -0.37 -7.73 -8.40
N VAL A 57 -0.69 -7.54 -7.10
CA VAL A 57 -1.93 -8.05 -6.49
C VAL A 57 -3.16 -7.36 -7.11
N ALA A 58 -3.10 -6.04 -7.34
CA ALA A 58 -4.18 -5.29 -7.98
C ALA A 58 -4.42 -5.74 -9.44
N ILE A 59 -3.36 -6.06 -10.18
CA ILE A 59 -3.45 -6.59 -11.54
C ILE A 59 -4.17 -7.95 -11.53
N ILE A 60 -3.81 -8.86 -10.63
CA ILE A 60 -4.50 -10.16 -10.49
C ILE A 60 -5.95 -9.95 -10.10
N CYS A 61 -6.25 -9.03 -9.17
CA CYS A 61 -7.61 -8.68 -8.81
C CYS A 61 -8.41 -8.21 -10.01
N ARG A 62 -7.82 -7.38 -10.86
CA ARG A 62 -8.47 -6.84 -12.06
C ARG A 62 -8.76 -7.89 -13.13
N TYR A 63 -7.85 -8.87 -13.34
CA TYR A 63 -7.99 -9.90 -14.37
C TYR A 63 -8.77 -11.13 -13.92
N HIS A 64 -8.56 -11.59 -12.68
CA HIS A 64 -9.08 -12.86 -12.20
C HIS A 64 -10.06 -12.72 -11.04
N GLY A 65 -10.25 -11.50 -10.54
CA GLY A 65 -11.18 -11.17 -9.47
C GLY A 65 -10.58 -11.29 -8.07
N LEU A 66 -11.38 -10.89 -7.09
CA LEU A 66 -10.94 -10.72 -5.69
C LEU A 66 -10.46 -12.03 -5.06
N ARG A 67 -11.08 -13.17 -5.37
CA ARG A 67 -10.70 -14.47 -4.79
C ARG A 67 -9.25 -14.83 -5.12
N TRP A 68 -8.85 -14.63 -6.37
CA TRP A 68 -7.47 -14.89 -6.83
C TRP A 68 -6.48 -13.88 -6.23
N ALA A 69 -6.89 -12.62 -6.10
CA ALA A 69 -6.07 -11.60 -5.46
C ALA A 69 -5.82 -11.90 -3.98
N LEU A 70 -6.82 -12.39 -3.25
CA LEU A 70 -6.66 -12.83 -1.86
C LEU A 70 -5.69 -14.01 -1.76
N GLY A 71 -5.80 -15.00 -2.65
CA GLY A 71 -4.86 -16.12 -2.71
C GLY A 71 -3.43 -15.66 -3.02
N THR A 72 -3.27 -14.74 -3.99
CA THR A 72 -1.97 -14.11 -4.31
C THR A 72 -1.42 -13.36 -3.11
N SER A 73 -2.25 -12.55 -2.45
CA SER A 73 -1.87 -11.80 -1.25
C SER A 73 -1.39 -12.72 -0.13
N PHE A 74 -2.12 -13.81 0.13
CA PHE A 74 -1.73 -14.80 1.12
C PHE A 74 -0.37 -15.45 0.78
N ALA A 75 -0.15 -15.82 -0.48
CA ALA A 75 1.13 -16.36 -0.93
C ALA A 75 2.28 -15.36 -0.75
N VAL A 76 2.07 -14.08 -1.07
CA VAL A 76 3.07 -13.01 -0.81
C VAL A 76 3.40 -12.93 0.67
N VAL A 77 2.39 -12.92 1.53
CA VAL A 77 2.57 -12.83 2.99
C VAL A 77 3.38 -14.00 3.51
N CYS A 78 3.06 -15.23 3.08
CA CYS A 78 3.79 -16.42 3.48
C CYS A 78 5.26 -16.36 3.02
N LEU A 79 5.52 -16.01 1.76
CA LEU A 79 6.89 -15.89 1.23
C LEU A 79 7.70 -14.84 1.99
N VAL A 80 7.09 -13.68 2.23
CA VAL A 80 7.76 -12.57 2.94
C VAL A 80 7.97 -12.91 4.42
N ALA A 81 7.00 -13.57 5.07
CA ALA A 81 7.12 -13.97 6.48
C ALA A 81 8.21 -15.03 6.69
N MET A 82 8.38 -15.96 5.75
CA MET A 82 9.43 -16.98 5.81
C MET A 82 10.85 -16.39 5.72
N ILE A 83 11.02 -15.30 4.97
CA ILE A 83 12.34 -14.69 4.73
C ILE A 83 12.59 -13.53 5.69
N GLY A 84 11.60 -12.66 5.85
CA GLY A 84 11.73 -11.40 6.60
C GLY A 84 11.18 -11.45 8.03
N GLY A 85 10.54 -12.56 8.40
CA GLY A 85 9.92 -12.73 9.72
C GLY A 85 8.43 -12.36 9.75
N PRO A 86 7.72 -12.77 10.83
CA PRO A 86 6.27 -12.66 10.93
C PRO A 86 5.78 -11.20 10.95
N GLU A 87 6.53 -10.28 11.53
CA GLU A 87 6.18 -8.84 11.54
C GLU A 87 6.14 -8.27 10.13
N ILE A 88 7.16 -8.57 9.32
CA ILE A 88 7.23 -8.10 7.93
C ILE A 88 6.13 -8.75 7.09
N GLY A 89 5.80 -10.03 7.36
CA GLY A 89 4.67 -10.71 6.75
C GLY A 89 3.34 -10.02 7.05
N LEU A 90 3.06 -9.71 8.32
CA LEU A 90 1.84 -9.03 8.74
C LEU A 90 1.74 -7.62 8.16
N THR A 91 2.83 -6.87 8.20
CA THR A 91 2.94 -5.57 7.55
C THR A 91 2.64 -5.67 6.05
N THR A 92 3.14 -6.72 5.39
CA THR A 92 2.89 -6.97 3.95
C THR A 92 1.43 -7.29 3.67
N ALA A 93 0.74 -8.02 4.56
CA ALA A 93 -0.69 -8.29 4.43
C ALA A 93 -1.51 -7.00 4.41
N LEU A 94 -1.23 -6.08 5.34
CA LEU A 94 -1.95 -4.82 5.46
C LEU A 94 -1.64 -3.85 4.33
N TYR A 95 -0.42 -3.84 3.84
CA TYR A 95 0.06 -2.88 2.88
C TYR A 95 -0.01 -3.40 1.42
N ALA A 96 0.74 -4.43 1.04
CA ALA A 96 0.73 -4.91 -0.34
C ALA A 96 -0.53 -5.72 -0.67
N GLY A 97 -0.97 -6.59 0.25
CA GLY A 97 -2.10 -7.47 0.06
C GLY A 97 -3.43 -6.72 0.04
N SER A 98 -3.79 -6.07 1.14
CA SER A 98 -5.09 -5.40 1.26
C SER A 98 -5.22 -4.21 0.32
N LEU A 99 -4.18 -3.39 0.20
CA LEU A 99 -4.13 -2.24 -0.72
C LEU A 99 -4.32 -2.68 -2.17
N GLY A 100 -3.61 -3.73 -2.60
CA GLY A 100 -3.75 -4.30 -3.94
C GLY A 100 -5.15 -4.86 -4.20
N CYS A 101 -5.74 -5.57 -3.22
CA CYS A 101 -7.09 -6.10 -3.31
C CYS A 101 -8.14 -4.98 -3.41
N VAL A 102 -8.05 -3.93 -2.56
CA VAL A 102 -8.98 -2.80 -2.58
C VAL A 102 -8.87 -2.04 -3.90
N MET A 103 -7.65 -1.69 -4.33
CA MET A 103 -7.42 -0.98 -5.58
C MET A 103 -7.94 -1.77 -6.78
N GLY A 104 -7.60 -3.06 -6.90
CA GLY A 104 -8.04 -3.90 -8.00
C GLY A 104 -9.56 -4.13 -8.01
N ASN A 105 -10.19 -4.28 -6.84
CA ASN A 105 -11.63 -4.44 -6.71
C ASN A 105 -12.38 -3.14 -7.07
N ALA A 106 -11.88 -1.98 -6.66
CA ALA A 106 -12.45 -0.68 -7.02
C ALA A 106 -12.35 -0.43 -8.53
N MET A 107 -11.23 -0.85 -9.17
CA MET A 107 -11.08 -0.84 -10.62
C MET A 107 -12.08 -1.78 -11.32
N ASN A 108 -12.38 -2.96 -10.74
CA ASN A 108 -13.38 -3.89 -11.27
C ASN A 108 -14.80 -3.34 -11.21
N ARG A 109 -15.11 -2.60 -10.14
CA ARG A 109 -16.41 -1.92 -9.98
C ARG A 109 -16.58 -0.72 -10.92
N GLY A 110 -15.56 -0.36 -11.70
CA GLY A 110 -15.60 0.79 -12.60
C GLY A 110 -15.64 2.13 -11.87
N CYS A 111 -15.14 2.18 -10.63
CA CYS A 111 -15.11 3.42 -9.85
C CYS A 111 -14.25 4.48 -10.53
N GLY A 112 -14.62 5.74 -10.36
CA GLY A 112 -13.80 6.88 -10.82
C GLY A 112 -12.46 6.95 -10.09
N LYS A 113 -11.44 7.52 -10.74
CA LYS A 113 -10.07 7.61 -10.20
C LYS A 113 -10.03 8.18 -8.78
N ALA A 114 -10.74 9.27 -8.51
CA ALA A 114 -10.79 9.89 -7.20
C ALA A 114 -11.26 8.93 -6.10
N ARG A 115 -12.31 8.15 -6.36
CA ARG A 115 -12.84 7.17 -5.41
C ARG A 115 -11.85 6.04 -5.16
N ILE A 116 -11.17 5.54 -6.21
CA ILE A 116 -10.14 4.49 -6.06
C ILE A 116 -9.01 5.01 -5.17
N ILE A 117 -8.52 6.23 -5.41
CA ILE A 117 -7.47 6.86 -4.60
C ILE A 117 -7.95 6.99 -3.15
N THR A 118 -9.16 7.45 -2.90
CA THR A 118 -9.69 7.60 -1.53
C THR A 118 -9.78 6.26 -0.81
N GLU A 119 -10.39 5.22 -1.42
CA GLU A 119 -10.50 3.89 -0.83
C GLU A 119 -9.10 3.29 -0.53
N THR A 120 -8.15 3.49 -1.42
CA THR A 120 -6.77 3.01 -1.27
C THR A 120 -6.01 3.79 -0.20
N SER A 121 -6.21 5.13 -0.12
CA SER A 121 -5.60 5.97 0.91
C SER A 121 -6.09 5.62 2.32
N VAL A 122 -7.37 5.30 2.47
CA VAL A 122 -7.90 4.84 3.76
C VAL A 122 -7.20 3.55 4.22
N MET A 123 -7.00 2.59 3.30
CA MET A 123 -6.27 1.36 3.64
C MET A 123 -4.80 1.64 3.98
N PHE A 124 -4.17 2.60 3.30
CA PHE A 124 -2.81 3.01 3.62
C PHE A 124 -2.72 3.67 5.01
N LEU A 125 -3.70 4.48 5.39
CA LEU A 125 -3.77 5.07 6.73
C LEU A 125 -3.95 4.00 7.82
N ILE A 126 -4.76 2.98 7.58
CA ILE A 126 -4.91 1.83 8.48
C ILE A 126 -3.56 1.12 8.66
N TYR A 127 -2.84 0.88 7.57
CA TYR A 127 -1.50 0.31 7.61
C TYR A 127 -0.53 1.18 8.41
N MET A 128 -0.50 2.49 8.18
CA MET A 128 0.36 3.42 8.91
C MET A 128 0.05 3.45 10.41
N THR A 129 -1.24 3.50 10.77
CA THR A 129 -1.69 3.44 12.16
C THR A 129 -1.22 2.14 12.84
N TYR A 130 -1.39 1.01 12.17
CA TYR A 130 -0.87 -0.27 12.65
C TYR A 130 0.65 -0.20 12.89
N LYS A 131 1.41 0.29 11.92
CA LYS A 131 2.87 0.35 11.99
C LYS A 131 3.36 1.24 13.13
N ILE A 132 2.74 2.41 13.33
CA ILE A 132 3.05 3.31 14.44
C ILE A 132 2.72 2.63 15.77
N SER A 133 1.53 2.05 15.90
CA SER A 133 1.10 1.36 17.12
C SER A 133 2.03 0.18 17.44
N PHE A 134 2.39 -0.62 16.45
CA PHE A 134 3.34 -1.72 16.62
C PHE A 134 4.72 -1.23 17.08
N SER A 135 5.23 -0.15 16.47
CA SER A 135 6.53 0.43 16.85
C SER A 135 6.52 0.94 18.30
N ILE A 136 5.44 1.58 18.75
CA ILE A 136 5.31 2.11 20.10
C ILE A 136 5.18 0.97 21.13
N TYR A 137 4.16 0.10 20.94
CA TYR A 137 3.76 -0.86 21.98
C TYR A 137 4.64 -2.11 22.01
N ILE A 138 5.22 -2.52 20.89
CA ILE A 138 5.99 -3.77 20.79
C ILE A 138 7.50 -3.50 20.75
N MET A 139 7.93 -2.48 19.99
CA MET A 139 9.36 -2.17 19.85
C MET A 139 9.85 -1.13 20.88
N GLY A 140 8.97 -0.53 21.70
CA GLY A 140 9.34 0.49 22.67
C GLY A 140 9.93 1.74 22.03
N ALA A 141 9.45 2.11 20.85
CA ALA A 141 9.96 3.24 20.07
C ALA A 141 9.39 4.61 20.49
N ASP A 142 8.90 4.72 21.73
CA ASP A 142 8.34 5.96 22.29
C ASP A 142 9.30 7.15 22.16
N ARG A 143 10.61 6.91 22.37
CA ARG A 143 11.64 7.94 22.22
C ARG A 143 11.70 8.50 20.82
N ILE A 144 11.60 7.64 19.81
CA ILE A 144 11.65 8.06 18.40
C ILE A 144 10.43 8.91 18.06
N LEU A 145 9.24 8.53 18.53
CA LEU A 145 8.04 9.30 18.31
C LEU A 145 8.13 10.68 18.98
N ASN A 146 8.58 10.73 20.25
CA ASN A 146 8.76 11.98 20.97
C ASN A 146 9.78 12.89 20.27
N GLU A 147 10.89 12.33 19.79
CA GLU A 147 11.91 13.08 19.04
C GLU A 147 11.34 13.66 17.74
N VAL A 148 10.51 12.91 17.02
CA VAL A 148 9.83 13.40 15.81
C VAL A 148 8.89 14.55 16.16
N ILE A 149 8.04 14.39 17.19
CA ILE A 149 7.13 15.45 17.64
C ILE A 149 7.92 16.71 18.07
N GLU A 150 9.01 16.55 18.83
CA GLU A 150 9.86 17.68 19.20
C GLU A 150 10.49 18.40 18.02
N ARG A 151 10.93 17.66 16.99
CA ARG A 151 11.46 18.28 15.76
C ARG A 151 10.39 19.11 15.03
N PHE A 152 9.17 18.58 14.93
CA PHE A 152 8.07 19.32 14.33
C PHE A 152 7.65 20.51 15.19
N THR A 153 7.61 20.36 16.49
CA THR A 153 7.34 21.47 17.43
C THR A 153 8.36 22.59 17.29
N ARG A 154 9.66 22.26 17.22
CA ARG A 154 10.73 23.24 16.97
C ARG A 154 10.58 23.92 15.60
N PHE A 155 10.22 23.16 14.56
CA PHE A 155 9.98 23.71 13.24
C PHE A 155 8.79 24.68 13.21
N VAL A 156 7.68 24.31 13.85
CA VAL A 156 6.49 25.17 13.98
C VAL A 156 6.81 26.42 14.78
N SER A 157 7.56 26.29 15.91
CA SER A 157 8.02 27.44 16.71
C SER A 157 8.89 28.38 15.91
N PHE A 158 9.82 27.86 15.11
CA PHE A 158 10.67 28.64 14.23
C PHE A 158 9.86 29.44 13.20
N LEU A 159 8.89 28.79 12.55
CA LEU A 159 7.99 29.47 11.60
C LEU A 159 7.12 30.51 12.29
N TRP A 160 6.60 30.20 13.48
CA TRP A 160 5.80 31.15 14.28
C TRP A 160 6.61 32.38 14.63
N THR A 161 7.82 32.21 15.17
CA THR A 161 8.71 33.33 15.55
C THR A 161 9.09 34.16 14.33
N GLY A 162 9.34 33.51 13.18
CA GLY A 162 9.65 34.22 11.93
C GLY A 162 8.48 35.03 11.37
N ILE A 163 7.26 34.48 11.40
CA ILE A 163 6.08 35.15 10.85
C ILE A 163 5.53 36.19 11.85
N ALA A 164 5.35 35.79 13.11
CA ALA A 164 4.78 36.66 14.14
C ALA A 164 5.75 37.80 14.52
N GLY A 165 7.06 37.57 14.46
CA GLY A 165 8.08 38.60 14.64
C GLY A 165 8.05 39.72 13.63
N LEU A 166 7.34 39.55 12.50
CA LEU A 166 7.07 40.62 11.55
C LEU A 166 5.96 41.57 12.01
N PHE A 167 5.13 41.16 12.96
CA PHE A 167 3.92 41.90 13.37
C PHE A 167 3.90 42.29 14.85
N VAL A 168 4.65 41.58 15.72
CA VAL A 168 4.63 41.79 17.17
C VAL A 168 6.05 41.71 17.74
N GLU A 169 6.43 42.68 18.57
CA GLU A 169 7.65 42.61 19.38
C GLU A 169 7.52 41.52 20.45
N ASN A 170 8.37 40.48 20.41
CA ASN A 170 8.36 39.30 21.28
C ASN A 170 7.13 38.38 21.18
N PRO A 171 6.93 37.69 20.07
CA PRO A 171 5.87 36.70 19.95
C PRO A 171 6.26 35.41 20.66
N ALA A 172 6.05 35.32 21.97
CA ALA A 172 6.19 34.07 22.69
C ALA A 172 5.05 33.12 22.28
N PRO A 173 5.33 32.00 21.58
CA PRO A 173 4.27 31.09 21.18
C PRO A 173 3.72 30.35 22.42
N ASP A 174 2.39 30.25 22.50
CA ASP A 174 1.75 29.37 23.47
C ASP A 174 2.17 27.90 23.17
N ALA A 175 2.80 27.26 24.14
CA ALA A 175 3.32 25.89 24.00
C ALA A 175 2.22 24.89 23.60
N GLY A 176 0.99 25.07 24.09
CA GLY A 176 -0.16 24.22 23.73
C GLY A 176 -0.56 24.37 22.26
N LEU A 177 -0.60 25.62 21.77
CA LEU A 177 -0.96 25.92 20.38
C LEU A 177 0.11 25.41 19.41
N VAL A 178 1.38 25.56 19.74
CA VAL A 178 2.49 25.06 18.92
C VAL A 178 2.49 23.55 18.85
N THR A 179 2.24 22.86 19.95
CA THR A 179 2.15 21.38 19.97
C THR A 179 0.95 20.90 19.15
N ALA A 180 -0.22 21.54 19.29
CA ALA A 180 -1.41 21.20 18.49
C ALA A 180 -1.15 21.43 17.00
N ALA A 181 -0.51 22.53 16.62
CA ALA A 181 -0.15 22.83 15.23
C ALA A 181 0.88 21.83 14.68
N ALA A 182 1.86 21.40 15.49
CA ALA A 182 2.83 20.38 15.10
C ALA A 182 2.15 19.02 14.85
N LEU A 183 1.23 18.59 15.72
CA LEU A 183 0.45 17.36 15.52
C LEU A 183 -0.44 17.45 14.28
N ALA A 184 -1.10 18.59 14.04
CA ALA A 184 -1.90 18.82 12.86
C ALA A 184 -1.04 18.74 11.57
N LEU A 185 0.17 19.32 11.60
CA LEU A 185 1.11 19.24 10.48
C LEU A 185 1.55 17.80 10.21
N VAL A 186 1.86 17.03 11.24
CA VAL A 186 2.19 15.61 11.11
C VAL A 186 1.02 14.84 10.49
N ALA A 187 -0.21 15.05 10.98
CA ALA A 187 -1.40 14.40 10.43
C ALA A 187 -1.62 14.76 8.95
N LEU A 188 -1.44 16.03 8.57
CA LEU A 188 -1.54 16.47 7.17
C LEU A 188 -0.47 15.81 6.29
N LEU A 189 0.76 15.66 6.77
CA LEU A 189 1.82 14.97 6.04
C LEU A 189 1.49 13.49 5.81
N TYR A 190 0.93 12.79 6.83
CA TYR A 190 0.46 11.41 6.67
C TYR A 190 -0.67 11.28 5.65
N LEU A 191 -1.63 12.22 5.66
CA LEU A 191 -2.71 12.26 4.67
C LEU A 191 -2.15 12.48 3.25
N PHE A 192 -1.20 13.39 3.12
CA PHE A 192 -0.56 13.67 1.84
C PHE A 192 0.26 12.48 1.33
N GLU A 193 1.00 11.79 2.21
CA GLU A 193 1.74 10.57 1.90
C GLU A 193 0.80 9.45 1.46
N ALA A 194 -0.32 9.23 2.17
CA ALA A 194 -1.32 8.23 1.83
C ALA A 194 -1.96 8.50 0.47
N TRP A 195 -2.30 9.74 0.19
CA TRP A 195 -2.86 10.16 -1.08
C TRP A 195 -1.84 10.01 -2.22
N GLY A 196 -0.62 10.50 -2.04
CA GLY A 196 0.46 10.42 -3.02
C GLY A 196 0.83 8.99 -3.38
N ASN A 197 0.97 8.12 -2.37
CA ASN A 197 1.26 6.70 -2.56
C ASN A 197 0.14 6.01 -3.36
N SER A 198 -1.11 6.26 -2.98
CA SER A 198 -2.28 5.70 -3.67
C SER A 198 -2.39 6.18 -5.12
N TYR A 199 -2.11 7.46 -5.36
CA TYR A 199 -2.11 8.03 -6.70
C TYR A 199 -1.04 7.39 -7.60
N ILE A 200 0.20 7.28 -7.12
CA ILE A 200 1.32 6.72 -7.89
C ILE A 200 1.10 5.22 -8.13
N SER A 201 0.64 4.48 -7.12
CA SER A 201 0.32 3.05 -7.25
C SER A 201 -0.77 2.81 -8.29
N LEU A 202 -1.82 3.64 -8.31
CA LEU A 202 -2.91 3.55 -9.30
C LEU A 202 -2.43 3.90 -10.71
N ASP A 203 -1.62 4.96 -10.86
CA ASP A 203 -1.07 5.35 -12.16
C ASP A 203 -0.18 4.24 -12.72
N LEU A 204 0.69 3.66 -11.90
CA LEU A 204 1.54 2.54 -12.28
C LEU A 204 0.71 1.31 -12.67
N ALA A 205 -0.30 0.95 -11.86
CA ALA A 205 -1.19 -0.18 -12.16
C ALA A 205 -1.92 0.02 -13.50
N THR A 206 -2.44 1.22 -13.76
CA THR A 206 -3.17 1.52 -15.01
C THR A 206 -2.25 1.48 -16.24
N ARG A 207 -1.03 2.00 -16.15
CA ARG A 207 -0.03 1.94 -17.22
C ARG A 207 0.39 0.51 -17.52
N LEU A 208 0.64 -0.30 -16.49
CA LEU A 208 0.99 -1.72 -16.67
C LEU A 208 -0.17 -2.51 -17.28
N LEU A 209 -1.40 -2.29 -16.84
CA LEU A 209 -2.59 -2.91 -17.43
C LEU A 209 -2.77 -2.55 -18.91
N ALA A 210 -2.51 -1.31 -19.29
CA ALA A 210 -2.57 -0.89 -20.68
C ALA A 210 -1.53 -1.62 -21.56
N ARG A 211 -0.29 -1.78 -21.05
CA ARG A 211 0.76 -2.54 -21.75
C ARG A 211 0.46 -4.03 -21.85
N LEU A 212 -0.02 -4.64 -20.76
CA LEU A 212 -0.40 -6.07 -20.77
C LEU A 212 -1.56 -6.37 -21.71
N LYS A 213 -2.51 -5.45 -21.87
CA LYS A 213 -3.61 -5.58 -22.85
C LYS A 213 -3.10 -5.55 -24.29
N TYR A 214 -2.06 -4.78 -24.57
CA TYR A 214 -1.42 -4.73 -25.89
C TYR A 214 -0.69 -6.04 -26.24
N VAL A 215 0.01 -6.64 -25.29
CA VAL A 215 0.75 -7.91 -25.48
C VAL A 215 -0.19 -9.13 -25.64
N ARG A 216 -1.40 -9.07 -25.05
CA ARG A 216 -2.39 -10.16 -25.14
C ARG A 216 -3.26 -10.13 -26.41
N ARG A 217 -3.13 -9.13 -27.27
CA ARG A 217 -3.76 -9.06 -28.60
C ARG A 217 -2.83 -9.64 -29.65
#